data_f72395617dbfc94f47a6ca4501b0a36e
#
_entry.id   f72395617dbfc94f47a6ca4501b0a36e
#
_cell.length_a   1.000
_cell.length_b   1.000
_cell.length_c   1.000
_cell.angle_alpha   90.00
_cell.angle_beta   90.00
_cell.angle_gamma   90.00
#
_symmetry.space_group_name_H-M   'P 1'
#
loop_
_entity.id
_entity.type
_entity.pdbx_description
1 polymer ?
#
loop_
_entity_poly.entity_id
_entity_poly.type
_entity_poly.pdbx_seq_one_letter_code
_entity_poly.pdbx_strand_id
1 'polypeptide(L)'
;MKDAGLAATGWMIIPRAVLGNGFVAPSDKLNVAGIGVGGQGAGDLAQIAKSPYVNIVALCDVDDRQAARSREAYPKASYYKDFREMLSKEKGTIDACTISTPDHTHAVATLAAMQLGKHVYTQKPLTHDIYEARLLTAAAKRYKVVTQMGNQGGSGNGVRVAQEIYQAGLIGDVIEAQAWTNRPVWPQGMPAPTGQYSVPTELDWDLWLGTAKHISYNP
;
A
#
# COMPACT_ATOMS: atom_id res chain seq x y z
N MET A 1 -23.48 -27.06 59.37
CA MET A 1 -22.31 -27.12 58.50
C MET A 1 -22.81 -26.89 57.13
N LYS A 2 -22.45 -25.72 56.51
CA LYS A 2 -22.84 -25.33 55.14
C LYS A 2 -21.63 -25.55 54.26
N ASP A 3 -21.70 -26.51 53.36
CA ASP A 3 -20.68 -26.78 52.37
C ASP A 3 -20.71 -25.66 51.33
N ALA A 4 -19.66 -24.86 51.31
CA ALA A 4 -19.40 -23.88 50.26
C ALA A 4 -18.72 -24.60 49.09
N GLY A 5 -19.47 -24.91 48.04
CA GLY A 5 -18.94 -25.46 46.81
C GLY A 5 -18.01 -24.42 46.13
N LEU A 6 -16.73 -24.71 46.05
CA LEU A 6 -15.78 -23.98 45.22
C LEU A 6 -16.12 -24.25 43.75
N ALA A 7 -16.68 -23.26 43.06
CA ALA A 7 -16.78 -23.26 41.60
C ALA A 7 -15.36 -23.08 41.03
N ALA A 8 -14.75 -24.16 40.55
CA ALA A 8 -13.50 -24.08 39.78
C ALA A 8 -13.80 -23.45 38.42
N THR A 9 -13.46 -22.17 38.26
CA THR A 9 -13.43 -21.52 36.94
C THR A 9 -12.24 -22.07 36.17
N GLY A 10 -12.44 -23.17 35.45
CA GLY A 10 -11.45 -23.75 34.56
C GLY A 10 -11.21 -22.81 33.35
N TRP A 11 -10.00 -22.34 33.20
CA TRP A 11 -9.58 -21.68 31.96
C TRP A 11 -9.56 -22.69 30.83
N MET A 12 -10.46 -22.55 29.84
CA MET A 12 -10.48 -23.41 28.68
C MET A 12 -9.52 -22.80 27.65
N ILE A 13 -8.36 -23.41 27.43
CA ILE A 13 -7.44 -23.03 26.33
C ILE A 13 -7.99 -23.68 25.07
N ILE A 14 -8.65 -22.86 24.23
CA ILE A 14 -9.15 -23.31 22.93
C ILE A 14 -8.01 -23.11 21.92
N PRO A 15 -7.58 -24.17 21.22
CA PRO A 15 -6.56 -24.03 20.17
C PRO A 15 -6.99 -23.02 19.09
N ARG A 16 -6.06 -22.22 18.58
CA ARG A 16 -6.29 -21.21 17.53
C ARG A 16 -7.01 -21.77 16.29
N ALA A 17 -6.64 -22.98 15.86
CA ALA A 17 -7.29 -23.66 14.75
C ALA A 17 -8.78 -23.92 14.95
N VAL A 18 -9.22 -24.13 16.19
CA VAL A 18 -10.64 -24.33 16.53
C VAL A 18 -11.40 -23.00 16.48
N LEU A 19 -10.78 -21.90 16.91
CA LEU A 19 -11.38 -20.55 16.80
C LEU A 19 -11.55 -20.11 15.35
N GLY A 20 -10.70 -20.59 14.45
CA GLY A 20 -10.79 -20.37 13.01
C GLY A 20 -11.80 -21.27 12.29
N ASN A 21 -12.40 -22.25 12.97
CA ASN A 21 -13.35 -23.23 12.39
C ASN A 21 -12.83 -23.84 11.05
N GLY A 22 -11.54 -24.19 11.01
CA GLY A 22 -10.86 -24.71 9.82
C GLY A 22 -10.34 -23.61 8.86
N PHE A 23 -10.64 -22.34 9.11
CA PHE A 23 -10.08 -21.19 8.41
C PHE A 23 -8.96 -20.53 9.21
N VAL A 24 -8.24 -19.60 8.57
CA VAL A 24 -7.25 -18.75 9.25
C VAL A 24 -7.96 -17.94 10.34
N ALA A 25 -7.51 -18.08 11.59
CA ALA A 25 -8.09 -17.33 12.70
C ALA A 25 -7.95 -15.80 12.45
N PRO A 26 -8.94 -14.99 12.85
CA PRO A 26 -8.86 -13.53 12.67
C PRO A 26 -7.58 -12.91 13.25
N SER A 27 -7.08 -13.42 14.37
CA SER A 27 -5.84 -13.00 15.01
C SER A 27 -4.56 -13.34 14.23
N ASP A 28 -4.65 -14.22 13.23
CA ASP A 28 -3.53 -14.64 12.40
C ASP A 28 -3.52 -13.92 11.04
N LYS A 29 -4.50 -13.03 10.83
CA LYS A 29 -4.58 -12.19 9.62
C LYS A 29 -3.87 -10.87 9.83
N LEU A 30 -3.19 -10.43 8.79
CA LEU A 30 -2.58 -9.11 8.70
C LEU A 30 -3.65 -8.10 8.27
N ASN A 31 -3.89 -7.10 9.07
CA ASN A 31 -4.81 -6.00 8.75
C ASN A 31 -4.10 -4.94 7.91
N VAL A 32 -4.52 -4.79 6.67
CA VAL A 32 -3.89 -3.89 5.70
C VAL A 32 -4.79 -2.69 5.43
N ALA A 33 -4.18 -1.50 5.44
CA ALA A 33 -4.80 -0.28 4.96
C ALA A 33 -4.22 0.14 3.60
N GLY A 34 -5.08 0.69 2.73
CA GLY A 34 -4.65 1.27 1.45
C GLY A 34 -4.62 2.79 1.50
N ILE A 35 -3.53 3.40 1.03
CA ILE A 35 -3.38 4.85 0.82
C ILE A 35 -3.14 5.08 -0.68
N GLY A 36 -4.08 5.78 -1.34
CA GLY A 36 -4.19 5.80 -2.78
C GLY A 36 -4.80 4.50 -3.28
N VAL A 37 -6.13 4.41 -3.29
CA VAL A 37 -6.85 3.16 -3.54
C VAL A 37 -7.56 3.13 -4.89
N GLY A 38 -7.30 4.12 -5.73
CA GLY A 38 -7.68 4.17 -7.14
C GLY A 38 -6.66 3.53 -8.06
N GLY A 39 -6.96 3.40 -9.36
CA GLY A 39 -6.00 2.97 -10.39
C GLY A 39 -5.11 1.79 -10.01
N GLN A 40 -3.79 2.05 -9.92
CA GLN A 40 -2.80 1.06 -9.52
C GLN A 40 -3.06 0.54 -8.10
N GLY A 41 -3.43 1.40 -7.16
CA GLY A 41 -3.69 1.01 -5.78
C GLY A 41 -4.86 0.03 -5.63
N ALA A 42 -5.90 0.17 -6.44
CA ALA A 42 -6.99 -0.82 -6.51
C ALA A 42 -6.48 -2.19 -6.97
N GLY A 43 -5.57 -2.20 -7.96
CA GLY A 43 -4.90 -3.42 -8.42
C GLY A 43 -4.04 -4.08 -7.34
N ASP A 44 -3.25 -3.29 -6.64
CA ASP A 44 -2.37 -3.76 -5.56
C ASP A 44 -3.19 -4.38 -4.42
N LEU A 45 -4.24 -3.69 -3.96
CA LEU A 45 -5.15 -4.23 -2.95
C LEU A 45 -5.82 -5.53 -3.39
N ALA A 46 -6.27 -5.59 -4.65
CA ALA A 46 -6.89 -6.80 -5.19
C ALA A 46 -5.93 -7.99 -5.24
N GLN A 47 -4.63 -7.77 -5.48
CA GLN A 47 -3.64 -8.85 -5.43
C GLN A 47 -3.32 -9.28 -4.00
N ILE A 48 -3.14 -8.34 -3.09
CA ILE A 48 -2.85 -8.60 -1.68
C ILE A 48 -4.02 -9.34 -1.01
N ALA A 49 -5.25 -8.94 -1.31
CA ALA A 49 -6.46 -9.54 -0.76
C ALA A 49 -6.70 -11.01 -1.21
N LYS A 50 -5.97 -11.52 -2.21
CA LYS A 50 -6.00 -12.94 -2.58
C LYS A 50 -5.40 -13.84 -1.50
N SER A 51 -4.56 -13.30 -0.63
CA SER A 51 -4.00 -14.05 0.48
C SER A 51 -5.06 -14.29 1.56
N PRO A 52 -5.26 -15.53 2.02
CA PRO A 52 -6.19 -15.82 3.12
C PRO A 52 -5.74 -15.20 4.45
N TYR A 53 -4.48 -14.78 4.55
CA TYR A 53 -3.89 -14.16 5.73
C TYR A 53 -4.01 -12.63 5.75
N VAL A 54 -4.74 -12.02 4.80
CA VAL A 54 -4.91 -10.57 4.73
C VAL A 54 -6.37 -10.20 4.95
N ASN A 55 -6.55 -9.08 5.64
CA ASN A 55 -7.83 -8.41 5.82
C ASN A 55 -7.66 -6.93 5.47
N ILE A 56 -8.46 -6.40 4.52
CA ILE A 56 -8.46 -4.98 4.19
C ILE A 56 -9.38 -4.27 5.17
N VAL A 57 -8.80 -3.39 6.02
CA VAL A 57 -9.53 -2.77 7.14
C VAL A 57 -9.78 -1.28 6.96
N ALA A 58 -8.95 -0.58 6.18
CA ALA A 58 -9.11 0.85 5.94
C ALA A 58 -8.66 1.23 4.52
N LEU A 59 -9.30 2.24 3.97
CA LEU A 59 -9.06 2.80 2.65
C LEU A 59 -8.90 4.31 2.77
N CYS A 60 -7.94 4.87 2.04
CA CYS A 60 -7.73 6.31 1.97
C CYS A 60 -7.47 6.75 0.54
N ASP A 61 -8.23 7.73 0.07
CA ASP A 61 -7.99 8.39 -1.21
C ASP A 61 -8.56 9.82 -1.16
N VAL A 62 -7.86 10.74 -1.79
CA VAL A 62 -8.25 12.15 -1.86
C VAL A 62 -9.35 12.40 -2.90
N ASP A 63 -9.59 11.44 -3.81
CA ASP A 63 -10.61 11.51 -4.86
C ASP A 63 -11.62 10.36 -4.72
N ASP A 64 -12.85 10.70 -4.34
CA ASP A 64 -13.93 9.72 -4.15
C ASP A 64 -14.25 8.93 -5.42
N ARG A 65 -14.04 9.53 -6.61
CA ARG A 65 -14.27 8.88 -7.91
C ARG A 65 -13.25 7.77 -8.14
N GLN A 66 -11.99 8.02 -7.79
CA GLN A 66 -10.91 7.03 -7.88
C GLN A 66 -11.09 5.91 -6.84
N ALA A 67 -11.54 6.24 -5.65
CA ALA A 67 -11.78 5.30 -4.56
C ALA A 67 -13.00 4.39 -4.76
N ALA A 68 -13.95 4.75 -5.62
CA ALA A 68 -15.27 4.11 -5.72
C ALA A 68 -15.19 2.60 -5.84
N ARG A 69 -14.36 2.10 -6.76
CA ARG A 69 -14.18 0.65 -6.99
C ARG A 69 -13.66 -0.10 -5.76
N SER A 70 -12.69 0.48 -5.05
CA SER A 70 -12.13 -0.15 -3.86
C SER A 70 -13.10 -0.11 -2.68
N ARG A 71 -13.87 0.97 -2.53
CA ARG A 71 -14.94 1.07 -1.52
C ARG A 71 -16.04 0.02 -1.74
N GLU A 72 -16.41 -0.20 -2.99
CA GLU A 72 -17.37 -1.25 -3.35
C GLU A 72 -16.82 -2.67 -3.07
N ALA A 73 -15.54 -2.91 -3.39
CA ALA A 73 -14.89 -4.20 -3.18
C ALA A 73 -14.67 -4.53 -1.70
N TYR A 74 -14.46 -3.52 -0.85
CA TYR A 74 -14.19 -3.67 0.57
C TYR A 74 -15.17 -2.87 1.45
N PRO A 75 -16.47 -3.18 1.43
CA PRO A 75 -17.51 -2.37 2.08
C PRO A 75 -17.43 -2.34 3.61
N LYS A 76 -16.62 -3.21 4.22
CA LYS A 76 -16.38 -3.24 5.67
C LYS A 76 -15.18 -2.41 6.10
N ALA A 77 -14.36 -1.94 5.16
CA ALA A 77 -13.22 -1.11 5.45
C ALA A 77 -13.67 0.33 5.73
N SER A 78 -13.08 0.95 6.76
CA SER A 78 -13.28 2.38 7.04
C SER A 78 -12.70 3.21 5.91
N TYR A 79 -13.34 4.33 5.55
CA TYR A 79 -12.88 5.19 4.47
C TYR A 79 -12.50 6.60 4.96
N TYR A 80 -11.40 7.13 4.46
CA TYR A 80 -10.81 8.43 4.82
C TYR A 80 -10.31 9.17 3.58
N LYS A 81 -10.36 10.50 3.60
CA LYS A 81 -9.70 11.34 2.59
C LYS A 81 -8.25 11.66 2.95
N ASP A 82 -7.96 11.80 4.23
CA ASP A 82 -6.63 12.12 4.76
C ASP A 82 -6.01 10.89 5.43
N PHE A 83 -4.86 10.45 4.92
CA PHE A 83 -4.13 9.31 5.48
C PHE A 83 -3.66 9.55 6.92
N ARG A 84 -3.45 10.80 7.32
CA ARG A 84 -3.04 11.16 8.69
C ARG A 84 -4.18 10.89 9.67
N GLU A 85 -5.41 11.24 9.24
CA GLU A 85 -6.62 10.93 10.00
C GLU A 85 -6.83 9.43 10.12
N MET A 86 -6.72 8.69 9.01
CA MET A 86 -6.81 7.23 8.97
C MET A 86 -5.81 6.59 9.93
N LEU A 87 -4.53 6.94 9.81
CA LEU A 87 -3.47 6.39 10.65
C LEU A 87 -3.67 6.72 12.14
N SER A 88 -4.21 7.88 12.45
CA SER A 88 -4.49 8.28 13.84
C SER A 88 -5.64 7.46 14.44
N LYS A 89 -6.76 7.34 13.69
CA LYS A 89 -7.97 6.67 14.17
C LYS A 89 -7.83 5.15 14.19
N GLU A 90 -7.15 4.58 13.20
CA GLU A 90 -7.00 3.13 13.01
C GLU A 90 -5.65 2.60 13.54
N LYS A 91 -4.93 3.38 14.35
CA LYS A 91 -3.60 3.03 14.86
C LYS A 91 -3.53 1.65 15.49
N GLY A 92 -4.55 1.23 16.23
CA GLY A 92 -4.60 -0.06 16.91
C GLY A 92 -5.04 -1.23 16.02
N THR A 93 -5.62 -0.94 14.85
CA THR A 93 -6.22 -1.92 13.95
C THR A 93 -5.27 -2.30 12.80
N ILE A 94 -4.55 -1.32 12.24
CA ILE A 94 -3.67 -1.51 11.08
C ILE A 94 -2.36 -2.17 11.47
N ASP A 95 -1.93 -3.19 10.73
CA ASP A 95 -0.60 -3.82 10.83
C ASP A 95 0.33 -3.35 9.70
N ALA A 96 -0.21 -3.17 8.49
CA ALA A 96 0.55 -2.76 7.31
C ALA A 96 -0.23 -1.79 6.42
N CYS A 97 0.51 -0.98 5.65
CA CYS A 97 -0.07 -0.06 4.67
C CYS A 97 0.46 -0.34 3.26
N THR A 98 -0.42 -0.27 2.26
CA THR A 98 -0.02 -0.07 0.87
C THR A 98 -0.08 1.43 0.57
N ILE A 99 0.96 1.96 -0.09
CA ILE A 99 1.03 3.35 -0.51
C ILE A 99 1.16 3.37 -2.03
N SER A 100 0.07 3.75 -2.72
CA SER A 100 -0.04 3.76 -4.18
C SER A 100 -0.60 5.11 -4.66
N THR A 101 -0.18 6.17 -4.00
CA THR A 101 -0.48 7.57 -4.31
C THR A 101 0.33 8.05 -5.52
N PRO A 102 0.18 9.30 -6.00
CA PRO A 102 1.14 9.91 -6.90
C PRO A 102 2.55 9.98 -6.30
N ASP A 103 3.56 9.94 -7.17
CA ASP A 103 4.99 9.77 -6.83
C ASP A 103 5.47 10.73 -5.73
N HIS A 104 5.02 11.99 -5.75
CA HIS A 104 5.47 13.05 -4.84
C HIS A 104 4.96 12.89 -3.39
N THR A 105 3.98 12.02 -3.13
CA THR A 105 3.44 11.78 -1.79
C THR A 105 3.81 10.41 -1.22
N HIS A 106 4.57 9.59 -1.98
CA HIS A 106 5.01 8.27 -1.51
C HIS A 106 5.77 8.35 -0.18
N ALA A 107 6.79 9.20 -0.11
CA ALA A 107 7.67 9.27 1.05
C ALA A 107 6.96 9.71 2.32
N VAL A 108 6.15 10.77 2.24
CA VAL A 108 5.48 11.33 3.42
C VAL A 108 4.47 10.35 4.01
N ALA A 109 3.67 9.68 3.18
CA ALA A 109 2.71 8.68 3.64
C ALA A 109 3.41 7.43 4.20
N THR A 110 4.47 6.97 3.52
CA THR A 110 5.30 5.84 3.96
C THR A 110 5.95 6.11 5.31
N LEU A 111 6.58 7.28 5.47
CA LEU A 111 7.23 7.65 6.73
C LEU A 111 6.23 7.74 7.88
N ALA A 112 5.06 8.32 7.65
CA ALA A 112 4.01 8.43 8.66
C ALA A 112 3.55 7.05 9.15
N ALA A 113 3.36 6.08 8.24
CA ALA A 113 3.04 4.71 8.60
C ALA A 113 4.17 4.04 9.38
N MET A 114 5.42 4.17 8.94
CA MET A 114 6.59 3.61 9.63
C MET A 114 6.76 4.16 11.05
N GLN A 115 6.53 5.46 11.26
CA GLN A 115 6.60 6.11 12.59
C GLN A 115 5.62 5.52 13.59
N LEU A 116 4.53 4.97 13.11
CA LEU A 116 3.53 4.25 13.91
C LEU A 116 3.80 2.74 13.99
N GLY A 117 4.97 2.28 13.54
CA GLY A 117 5.36 0.87 13.57
C GLY A 117 4.64 0.00 12.54
N LYS A 118 4.05 0.60 11.47
CA LYS A 118 3.36 -0.16 10.44
C LYS A 118 4.32 -0.63 9.37
N HIS A 119 4.16 -1.87 8.92
CA HIS A 119 4.84 -2.39 7.74
C HIS A 119 4.33 -1.69 6.49
N VAL A 120 5.15 -1.57 5.45
CA VAL A 120 4.78 -0.78 4.28
C VAL A 120 5.14 -1.47 2.95
N TYR A 121 4.21 -1.40 2.02
CA TYR A 121 4.43 -1.65 0.61
C TYR A 121 4.20 -0.33 -0.13
N THR A 122 5.25 0.25 -0.72
CA THR A 122 5.18 1.55 -1.40
C THR A 122 5.44 1.38 -2.88
N GLN A 123 4.59 1.95 -3.72
CA GLN A 123 4.73 1.89 -5.18
C GLN A 123 6.05 2.53 -5.67
N LYS A 124 6.42 2.14 -6.89
CA LYS A 124 7.55 2.74 -7.61
C LYS A 124 7.14 4.09 -8.23
N PRO A 125 8.03 5.07 -8.30
CA PRO A 125 9.33 5.13 -7.64
C PRO A 125 9.15 5.23 -6.12
N LEU A 126 10.08 4.70 -5.36
CA LEU A 126 9.95 4.67 -3.89
C LEU A 126 9.73 6.07 -3.31
N THR A 127 10.42 7.04 -3.87
CA THR A 127 10.42 8.43 -3.41
C THR A 127 10.59 9.41 -4.58
N HIS A 128 10.32 10.67 -4.33
CA HIS A 128 10.49 11.75 -5.30
C HIS A 128 11.96 12.19 -5.41
N ASP A 129 12.75 12.09 -4.33
CA ASP A 129 14.15 12.46 -4.32
C ASP A 129 15.04 11.50 -3.49
N ILE A 130 16.36 11.73 -3.56
CA ILE A 130 17.37 10.89 -2.90
C ILE A 130 17.35 11.08 -1.37
N TYR A 131 17.06 12.27 -0.88
CA TYR A 131 16.96 12.54 0.55
C TYR A 131 15.86 11.71 1.19
N GLU A 132 14.69 11.70 0.59
CA GLU A 132 13.54 10.89 1.04
C GLU A 132 13.89 9.39 1.05
N ALA A 133 14.57 8.87 0.02
CA ALA A 133 14.97 7.47 -0.04
C ALA A 133 15.91 7.09 1.13
N ARG A 134 16.88 7.95 1.44
CA ARG A 134 17.77 7.79 2.59
C ARG A 134 17.02 7.87 3.93
N LEU A 135 16.07 8.80 4.03
CA LEU A 135 15.21 8.96 5.20
C LEU A 135 14.39 7.70 5.47
N LEU A 136 13.73 7.14 4.44
CA LEU A 136 12.95 5.92 4.57
C LEU A 136 13.82 4.71 4.93
N THR A 137 15.04 4.63 4.38
CA THR A 137 16.02 3.58 4.73
C THR A 137 16.39 3.63 6.21
N ALA A 138 16.64 4.84 6.73
CA ALA A 138 16.94 5.04 8.15
C ALA A 138 15.70 4.74 9.03
N ALA A 139 14.51 5.16 8.59
CA ALA A 139 13.24 4.93 9.28
C ALA A 139 12.91 3.43 9.40
N ALA A 140 13.11 2.64 8.33
CA ALA A 140 12.88 1.20 8.36
C ALA A 140 13.69 0.51 9.46
N LYS A 141 14.97 0.89 9.59
CA LYS A 141 15.85 0.38 10.65
C LYS A 141 15.41 0.86 12.04
N ARG A 142 15.12 2.16 12.17
CA ARG A 142 14.74 2.79 13.45
C ARG A 142 13.44 2.20 14.01
N TYR A 143 12.43 2.07 13.18
CA TYR A 143 11.11 1.60 13.59
C TYR A 143 10.95 0.08 13.47
N LYS A 144 11.99 -0.64 12.98
CA LYS A 144 12.02 -2.11 12.83
C LYS A 144 10.82 -2.65 12.03
N VAL A 145 10.47 -1.97 10.96
CA VAL A 145 9.35 -2.34 10.09
C VAL A 145 9.85 -3.04 8.82
N VAL A 146 9.04 -3.94 8.29
CA VAL A 146 9.27 -4.58 6.99
C VAL A 146 8.81 -3.64 5.89
N THR A 147 9.63 -3.51 4.85
CA THR A 147 9.35 -2.61 3.72
C THR A 147 9.52 -3.34 2.40
N GLN A 148 8.68 -3.02 1.43
CA GLN A 148 8.76 -3.51 0.07
C GLN A 148 8.42 -2.39 -0.90
N MET A 149 9.22 -2.23 -1.96
CA MET A 149 8.87 -1.35 -3.08
C MET A 149 8.10 -2.13 -4.16
N GLY A 150 7.12 -1.49 -4.77
CA GLY A 150 6.27 -2.05 -5.82
C GLY A 150 6.98 -2.17 -7.16
N ASN A 151 7.71 -3.25 -7.35
CA ASN A 151 8.37 -3.61 -8.62
C ASN A 151 7.72 -4.87 -9.21
N GLN A 152 6.48 -4.75 -9.66
CA GLN A 152 5.68 -5.89 -10.12
C GLN A 152 6.33 -6.66 -11.26
N GLY A 153 6.99 -5.97 -12.21
CA GLY A 153 7.72 -6.59 -13.31
C GLY A 153 8.83 -7.55 -12.86
N GLY A 154 9.54 -7.20 -11.77
CA GLY A 154 10.57 -8.04 -11.16
C GLY A 154 10.04 -9.32 -10.50
N SER A 155 8.74 -9.38 -10.21
CA SER A 155 8.08 -10.56 -9.62
C SER A 155 7.43 -11.46 -10.67
N GLY A 156 7.43 -11.04 -11.93
CA GLY A 156 6.79 -11.78 -13.03
C GLY A 156 7.59 -13.00 -13.48
N ASN A 157 6.89 -13.97 -14.08
CA ASN A 157 7.52 -15.18 -14.61
C ASN A 157 8.50 -14.90 -15.76
N GLY A 158 8.31 -13.82 -16.52
CA GLY A 158 9.18 -13.46 -17.64
C GLY A 158 10.65 -13.29 -17.24
N VAL A 159 10.91 -12.63 -16.10
CA VAL A 159 12.29 -12.47 -15.58
C VAL A 159 12.89 -13.81 -15.18
N ARG A 160 12.11 -14.69 -14.55
CA ARG A 160 12.56 -16.04 -14.16
C ARG A 160 12.89 -16.89 -15.36
N VAL A 161 12.00 -16.93 -16.35
CA VAL A 161 12.22 -17.66 -17.61
C VAL A 161 13.45 -17.11 -18.36
N ALA A 162 13.62 -15.79 -18.43
CA ALA A 162 14.81 -15.20 -19.03
C ALA A 162 16.10 -15.61 -18.31
N GLN A 163 16.07 -15.67 -16.97
CA GLN A 163 17.19 -16.15 -16.18
C GLN A 163 17.49 -17.64 -16.43
N GLU A 164 16.47 -18.49 -16.51
CA GLU A 164 16.61 -19.90 -16.82
C GLU A 164 17.23 -20.14 -18.21
N ILE A 165 16.76 -19.39 -19.22
CA ILE A 165 17.31 -19.44 -20.60
C ILE A 165 18.78 -19.04 -20.61
N TYR A 166 19.12 -17.93 -19.91
CA TYR A 166 20.51 -17.47 -19.80
C TYR A 166 21.40 -18.52 -19.10
N GLN A 167 20.97 -19.02 -17.93
CA GLN A 167 21.73 -19.99 -17.16
C GLN A 167 21.92 -21.37 -17.88
N ALA A 168 20.94 -21.74 -18.69
CA ALA A 168 21.01 -22.92 -19.53
C ALA A 168 21.95 -22.77 -20.76
N GLY A 169 22.49 -21.56 -20.98
CA GLY A 169 23.38 -21.30 -22.11
C GLY A 169 22.66 -21.28 -23.48
N LEU A 170 21.31 -21.22 -23.49
CA LEU A 170 20.55 -21.37 -24.75
C LEU A 170 20.75 -20.21 -25.73
N ILE A 171 21.20 -19.05 -25.25
CA ILE A 171 21.52 -17.86 -26.08
C ILE A 171 23.03 -17.70 -26.32
N GLY A 172 23.87 -18.62 -25.80
CA GLY A 172 25.32 -18.50 -25.85
C GLY A 172 25.86 -17.35 -25.02
N ASP A 173 27.06 -16.88 -25.37
CA ASP A 173 27.66 -15.71 -24.71
C ASP A 173 26.94 -14.45 -25.09
N VAL A 174 26.59 -13.62 -24.07
CA VAL A 174 25.93 -12.32 -24.28
C VAL A 174 26.97 -11.31 -24.73
N ILE A 175 26.89 -10.89 -25.99
CA ILE A 175 27.80 -9.94 -26.61
C ILE A 175 27.17 -8.52 -26.68
N GLU A 176 25.86 -8.42 -26.61
CA GLU A 176 25.14 -7.14 -26.66
C GLU A 176 23.84 -7.24 -25.86
N ALA A 177 23.47 -6.17 -25.17
CA ALA A 177 22.19 -6.00 -24.51
C ALA A 177 21.55 -4.67 -24.92
N GLN A 178 20.30 -4.73 -25.37
CA GLN A 178 19.53 -3.54 -25.76
C GLN A 178 18.33 -3.37 -24.81
N ALA A 179 18.17 -2.18 -24.27
CA ALA A 179 17.02 -1.80 -23.44
C ALA A 179 16.31 -0.58 -24.04
N TRP A 180 15.01 -0.69 -24.18
CA TRP A 180 14.20 0.41 -24.71
C TRP A 180 12.87 0.50 -24.01
N THR A 181 12.20 1.66 -24.19
CA THR A 181 10.86 1.91 -23.72
C THR A 181 10.06 2.66 -24.76
N ASN A 182 8.75 2.43 -24.80
CA ASN A 182 7.80 3.23 -25.60
C ASN A 182 7.28 4.46 -24.83
N ARG A 183 7.81 4.73 -23.67
CA ARG A 183 7.42 5.89 -22.84
C ARG A 183 8.32 7.09 -23.06
N PRO A 184 7.81 8.32 -22.81
CA PRO A 184 6.44 8.61 -22.34
C PRO A 184 5.42 8.53 -23.49
N VAL A 185 4.21 8.07 -23.18
CA VAL A 185 3.07 8.04 -24.11
C VAL A 185 2.17 9.27 -24.02
N TRP A 186 2.36 10.07 -22.99
CA TRP A 186 1.69 11.36 -22.78
C TRP A 186 2.55 12.51 -23.27
N PRO A 187 1.94 13.67 -23.61
CA PRO A 187 2.68 14.83 -24.11
C PRO A 187 3.81 15.25 -23.18
N GLN A 188 4.94 15.64 -23.77
CA GLN A 188 6.12 16.14 -23.06
C GLN A 188 6.47 17.53 -23.55
N GLY A 189 7.20 18.30 -22.72
CA GLY A 189 7.63 19.64 -23.06
C GLY A 189 6.50 20.65 -23.20
N MET A 190 5.35 20.38 -22.61
CA MET A 190 4.21 21.30 -22.61
C MET A 190 4.49 22.51 -21.72
N PRO A 191 4.00 23.71 -22.08
CA PRO A 191 4.01 24.85 -21.17
C PRO A 191 3.15 24.55 -19.93
N ALA A 192 3.41 25.27 -18.83
CA ALA A 192 2.57 25.18 -17.65
C ALA A 192 1.11 25.52 -18.00
N PRO A 193 0.13 24.78 -17.45
CA PRO A 193 -1.28 25.07 -17.69
C PRO A 193 -1.64 26.50 -17.24
N THR A 194 -2.41 27.22 -18.05
CA THR A 194 -2.80 28.62 -17.78
C THR A 194 -4.29 28.76 -17.47
N GLY A 195 -5.08 27.71 -17.60
CA GLY A 195 -6.51 27.73 -17.33
C GLY A 195 -6.84 27.85 -15.82
N GLN A 196 -8.02 28.42 -15.53
CA GLN A 196 -8.61 28.35 -14.18
C GLN A 196 -9.81 27.41 -14.23
N TYR A 197 -9.74 26.36 -13.42
CA TYR A 197 -10.77 25.34 -13.38
C TYR A 197 -11.25 25.15 -11.95
N SER A 198 -12.54 24.86 -11.78
CA SER A 198 -13.09 24.51 -10.48
C SER A 198 -12.61 23.12 -10.07
N VAL A 199 -12.18 22.97 -8.85
CA VAL A 199 -11.88 21.66 -8.29
C VAL A 199 -13.19 20.86 -8.20
N PRO A 200 -13.21 19.61 -8.71
CA PRO A 200 -14.37 18.73 -8.52
C PRO A 200 -14.68 18.54 -7.03
N THR A 201 -15.96 18.45 -6.67
CA THR A 201 -16.40 18.31 -5.27
C THR A 201 -15.91 17.02 -4.60
N GLU A 202 -15.65 15.99 -5.41
CA GLU A 202 -15.16 14.70 -4.96
C GLU A 202 -13.65 14.69 -4.65
N LEU A 203 -12.90 15.67 -5.17
CA LEU A 203 -11.45 15.77 -5.04
C LEU A 203 -11.06 16.78 -3.96
N ASP A 204 -10.22 16.35 -3.01
CA ASP A 204 -9.48 17.27 -2.14
C ASP A 204 -8.14 17.63 -2.81
N TRP A 205 -8.09 18.81 -3.46
CA TRP A 205 -6.93 19.24 -4.22
C TRP A 205 -5.72 19.55 -3.34
N ASP A 206 -5.92 20.09 -2.15
CA ASP A 206 -4.83 20.39 -1.23
C ASP A 206 -4.17 19.12 -0.70
N LEU A 207 -4.96 18.12 -0.37
CA LEU A 207 -4.45 16.79 0.00
C LEU A 207 -3.76 16.09 -1.18
N TRP A 208 -4.26 16.28 -2.41
CA TRP A 208 -3.62 15.73 -3.63
C TRP A 208 -2.25 16.35 -3.87
N LEU A 209 -2.13 17.67 -3.71
CA LEU A 209 -0.84 18.38 -3.83
C LEU A 209 0.14 17.96 -2.73
N GLY A 210 -0.35 17.72 -1.51
CA GLY A 210 0.46 17.24 -0.39
C GLY A 210 1.69 18.11 -0.15
N THR A 211 2.88 17.57 -0.43
CA THR A 211 4.17 18.27 -0.24
C THR A 211 4.60 19.10 -1.46
N ALA A 212 3.88 19.05 -2.57
CA ALA A 212 4.19 19.82 -3.76
C ALA A 212 3.84 21.31 -3.59
N LYS A 213 4.45 22.15 -4.44
CA LYS A 213 4.11 23.57 -4.50
C LYS A 213 2.63 23.73 -4.83
N HIS A 214 1.95 24.62 -4.11
CA HIS A 214 0.56 24.96 -4.42
C HIS A 214 0.43 25.56 -5.83
N ILE A 215 -0.44 24.96 -6.63
CA ILE A 215 -0.83 25.42 -7.96
C ILE A 215 -2.35 25.32 -8.10
N SER A 216 -2.92 26.13 -8.99
CA SER A 216 -4.34 26.02 -9.34
C SER A 216 -4.63 24.66 -9.96
N TYR A 217 -5.83 24.15 -9.68
CA TYR A 217 -6.28 22.89 -10.28
C TYR A 217 -6.33 23.00 -11.81
N ASN A 218 -5.86 21.95 -12.48
CA ASN A 218 -6.00 21.73 -13.91
C ASN A 218 -6.33 20.25 -14.13
N PRO A 219 -7.41 19.92 -14.90
CA PRO A 219 -7.88 18.56 -15.12
C PRO A 219 -6.93 17.72 -15.99
#